data_2216d225c34059e3b2e700182c54cbf0
#
_entry.id   2216d225c34059e3b2e700182c54cbf0
#
_cell.length_a   1.000
_cell.length_b   1.000
_cell.length_c   1.000
_cell.angle_alpha   90.00
_cell.angle_beta   90.00
_cell.angle_gamma   90.00
#
_symmetry.space_group_name_H-M   'P 1'
#
loop_
_entity.id
_entity.type
_entity.pdbx_description
1 polymer ?
#
loop_
_entity_poly.entity_id
_entity_poly.type
_entity_poly.pdbx_seq_one_letter_code
_entity_poly.pdbx_strand_id
1 'polypeptide(L)'
;FDVIHNGPLQTLAYGLRHMRAKDIPYEQLIGEFEKLNQEFREISEFLNLEAIWEKEVLLVGSWLILDLNRPLHDLLYEVYSSTLERKGFEYFETLKVKVRDFDPIDEKYLNKKQKRGICLFLEEALCNVGKHAQGVKRVQASGAYSGNQYKLWVKDNGAGIQSCLENKGTKNSKALAKRLKGNFRRESLFPRGTICELSWTLRKVMSNE
;
A
#
# COMPACT_ATOMS: atom_id res chain seq x y z
N PHE A 1 6.57 12.29 0.97
CA PHE A 1 6.35 12.53 -0.49
C PHE A 1 5.17 11.72 -1.03
N ASP A 2 4.92 10.52 -0.49
CA ASP A 2 3.86 9.63 -0.98
C ASP A 2 2.46 9.99 -0.43
N VAL A 3 2.37 10.71 0.68
CA VAL A 3 1.11 11.20 1.28
C VAL A 3 0.42 12.22 0.36
N ILE A 4 1.19 13.08 -0.29
CA ILE A 4 0.67 14.09 -1.24
C ILE A 4 0.19 13.43 -2.53
N HIS A 5 0.74 12.27 -2.90
CA HIS A 5 0.48 11.65 -4.20
C HIS A 5 -0.85 10.88 -4.26
N ASN A 6 -1.34 10.33 -3.16
CA ASN A 6 -2.49 9.42 -3.17
C ASN A 6 -3.81 10.03 -2.67
N GLY A 7 -3.81 11.21 -2.08
CA GLY A 7 -5.00 11.94 -1.63
C GLY A 7 -5.19 13.23 -2.46
N PRO A 8 -4.52 14.32 -2.09
CA PRO A 8 -4.78 15.64 -2.68
C PRO A 8 -4.54 15.73 -4.19
N LEU A 9 -3.54 15.01 -4.73
CA LEU A 9 -3.31 14.99 -6.18
C LEU A 9 -4.41 14.25 -6.95
N GLN A 10 -5.06 13.27 -6.35
CA GLN A 10 -6.20 12.60 -6.99
C GLN A 10 -7.44 13.48 -6.96
N THR A 11 -7.73 14.16 -5.84
CA THR A 11 -8.83 15.13 -5.71
C THR A 11 -8.62 16.29 -6.70
N LEU A 12 -7.38 16.81 -6.80
CA LEU A 12 -7.04 17.84 -7.78
C LEU A 12 -7.21 17.36 -9.22
N ALA A 13 -6.73 16.15 -9.54
CA ALA A 13 -6.85 15.58 -10.89
C ALA A 13 -8.32 15.33 -11.27
N TYR A 14 -9.15 14.92 -10.31
CA TYR A 14 -10.59 14.77 -10.47
C TYR A 14 -11.23 16.13 -10.78
N GLY A 15 -11.01 17.14 -9.92
CA GLY A 15 -11.53 18.48 -10.12
C GLY A 15 -11.11 19.10 -11.48
N LEU A 16 -9.83 18.94 -11.88
CA LEU A 16 -9.33 19.43 -13.16
C LEU A 16 -9.98 18.72 -14.37
N ARG A 17 -10.25 17.41 -14.26
CA ARG A 17 -10.92 16.65 -15.32
C ARG A 17 -12.33 17.18 -15.54
N HIS A 18 -13.08 17.36 -14.47
CA HIS A 18 -14.46 17.83 -14.52
C HIS A 18 -14.57 19.30 -14.93
N MET A 19 -13.62 20.15 -14.52
CA MET A 19 -13.54 21.52 -15.04
C MET A 19 -13.34 21.56 -16.57
N ARG A 20 -12.49 20.66 -17.09
CA ARG A 20 -12.26 20.58 -18.55
C ARG A 20 -13.48 20.04 -19.30
N ALA A 21 -14.19 19.10 -18.71
CA ALA A 21 -15.40 18.51 -19.28
C ALA A 21 -16.63 19.44 -19.16
N LYS A 22 -16.59 20.45 -18.27
CA LYS A 22 -17.70 21.36 -17.94
C LYS A 22 -18.98 20.62 -17.52
N ASP A 23 -18.83 19.46 -16.86
CA ASP A 23 -19.93 18.55 -16.54
C ASP A 23 -20.33 18.58 -15.06
N ILE A 24 -19.68 19.42 -14.23
CA ILE A 24 -20.01 19.59 -12.81
C ILE A 24 -20.54 20.99 -12.53
N PRO A 25 -21.59 21.14 -11.70
CA PRO A 25 -22.04 22.42 -11.17
C PRO A 25 -20.94 23.12 -10.38
N TYR A 26 -20.88 24.46 -10.50
CA TYR A 26 -19.85 25.30 -9.87
C TYR A 26 -19.76 25.10 -8.34
N GLU A 27 -20.89 24.92 -7.66
CA GLU A 27 -20.94 24.68 -6.23
C GLU A 27 -20.31 23.35 -5.81
N GLN A 28 -20.51 22.30 -6.60
CA GLN A 28 -19.89 21.02 -6.37
C GLN A 28 -18.37 21.08 -6.57
N LEU A 29 -17.91 21.88 -7.52
CA LEU A 29 -16.49 22.13 -7.75
C LEU A 29 -15.86 22.88 -6.58
N ILE A 30 -16.54 23.87 -6.01
CA ILE A 30 -16.10 24.56 -4.79
C ILE A 30 -15.93 23.55 -3.66
N GLY A 31 -16.91 22.67 -3.43
CA GLY A 31 -16.83 21.64 -2.40
C GLY A 31 -15.62 20.70 -2.56
N GLU A 32 -15.28 20.30 -3.79
CA GLU A 32 -14.09 19.51 -4.06
C GLU A 32 -12.79 20.27 -3.75
N PHE A 33 -12.72 21.59 -4.04
CA PHE A 33 -11.56 22.40 -3.69
C PHE A 33 -11.46 22.71 -2.19
N GLU A 34 -12.57 22.87 -1.48
CA GLU A 34 -12.58 23.00 -0.03
C GLU A 34 -12.07 21.73 0.63
N LYS A 35 -12.51 20.58 0.16
CA LYS A 35 -12.00 19.28 0.60
C LYS A 35 -10.51 19.13 0.35
N LEU A 36 -10.03 19.50 -0.84
CA LEU A 36 -8.61 19.51 -1.18
C LEU A 36 -7.81 20.41 -0.23
N ASN A 37 -8.33 21.62 0.06
CA ASN A 37 -7.70 22.55 1.00
C ASN A 37 -7.63 21.96 2.42
N GLN A 38 -8.67 21.25 2.86
CA GLN A 38 -8.67 20.56 4.14
C GLN A 38 -7.64 19.43 4.17
N GLU A 39 -7.58 18.61 3.13
CA GLU A 39 -6.57 17.54 2.99
C GLU A 39 -5.13 18.08 3.04
N PHE A 40 -4.86 19.25 2.41
CA PHE A 40 -3.56 19.91 2.49
C PHE A 40 -3.23 20.44 3.88
N ARG A 41 -4.21 20.97 4.62
CA ARG A 41 -4.00 21.42 6.01
C ARG A 41 -3.67 20.24 6.93
N GLU A 42 -4.40 19.15 6.81
CA GLU A 42 -4.15 17.91 7.58
C GLU A 42 -2.76 17.35 7.30
N ILE A 43 -2.34 17.33 6.02
CA ILE A 43 -0.98 16.93 5.66
C ILE A 43 0.07 17.88 6.25
N SER A 44 -0.17 19.19 6.22
CA SER A 44 0.77 20.18 6.78
C SER A 44 0.91 20.02 8.29
N GLU A 45 -0.21 19.81 8.99
CA GLU A 45 -0.20 19.52 10.42
C GLU A 45 0.52 18.20 10.72
N PHE A 46 0.24 17.18 9.94
CA PHE A 46 0.89 15.88 10.04
C PHE A 46 2.40 15.95 9.78
N LEU A 47 2.85 16.68 8.75
CA LEU A 47 4.27 16.89 8.47
C LEU A 47 4.99 17.63 9.58
N ASN A 48 4.32 18.58 10.24
CA ASN A 48 4.83 19.25 11.43
C ASN A 48 4.93 18.28 12.62
N LEU A 49 3.97 17.36 12.78
CA LEU A 49 4.03 16.28 13.76
C LEU A 49 5.07 15.21 13.36
N GLU A 50 5.20 14.89 12.08
CA GLU A 50 6.19 13.91 11.58
C GLU A 50 7.62 14.35 11.86
N ALA A 51 7.94 15.63 11.80
CA ALA A 51 9.25 16.16 12.20
C ALA A 51 9.56 15.85 13.68
N ILE A 52 8.55 15.71 14.51
CA ILE A 52 8.66 15.37 15.94
C ILE A 52 8.56 13.83 16.15
N TRP A 53 7.76 13.12 15.34
CA TRP A 53 7.37 11.71 15.53
C TRP A 53 7.93 10.74 14.48
N GLU A 54 8.80 11.20 13.60
CA GLU A 54 9.33 10.53 12.39
C GLU A 54 9.81 9.08 12.58
N LYS A 55 9.95 8.62 13.83
CA LYS A 55 10.49 7.29 14.13
C LYS A 55 9.44 6.24 14.49
N GLU A 56 8.22 6.61 14.88
CA GLU A 56 7.30 5.69 15.55
C GLU A 56 5.95 5.50 14.86
N VAL A 57 5.55 6.43 14.01
CA VAL A 57 4.22 6.45 13.41
C VAL A 57 4.30 6.39 11.88
N LEU A 58 3.33 5.73 11.24
CA LEU A 58 3.17 5.69 9.79
C LEU A 58 1.77 6.13 9.40
N LEU A 59 1.66 7.13 8.53
CA LEU A 59 0.40 7.46 7.87
C LEU A 59 0.23 6.58 6.61
N VAL A 60 -0.90 5.90 6.53
CA VAL A 60 -1.30 5.06 5.39
C VAL A 60 -2.53 5.69 4.73
N GLY A 61 -2.42 6.02 3.45
CA GLY A 61 -3.43 6.85 2.77
C GLY A 61 -3.50 8.24 3.37
N SER A 62 -4.72 8.78 3.51
CA SER A 62 -4.95 10.14 4.03
C SER A 62 -5.40 10.19 5.49
N TRP A 63 -5.63 9.05 6.16
CA TRP A 63 -6.32 9.08 7.45
C TRP A 63 -5.95 7.97 8.45
N LEU A 64 -5.28 6.89 8.04
CA LEU A 64 -4.89 5.84 8.96
C LEU A 64 -3.50 6.09 9.54
N ILE A 65 -3.43 6.31 10.84
CA ILE A 65 -2.18 6.46 11.58
C ILE A 65 -1.86 5.15 12.28
N LEU A 66 -0.72 4.55 11.97
CA LEU A 66 -0.24 3.30 12.53
C LEU A 66 0.92 3.55 13.50
N ASP A 67 0.83 3.03 14.71
CA ASP A 67 1.95 2.98 15.66
C ASP A 67 2.86 1.79 15.31
N LEU A 68 4.08 2.07 14.86
CA LEU A 68 5.06 1.06 14.45
C LEU A 68 5.66 0.25 15.61
N ASN A 69 5.30 0.58 16.86
CA ASN A 69 5.66 -0.25 18.02
C ASN A 69 4.78 -1.51 18.12
N ARG A 70 3.60 -1.48 17.51
CA ARG A 70 2.67 -2.62 17.50
C ARG A 70 3.20 -3.78 16.65
N PRO A 71 2.72 -5.02 16.87
CA PRO A 71 3.09 -6.17 16.06
C PRO A 71 2.84 -5.96 14.57
N LEU A 72 3.77 -6.38 13.72
CA LEU A 72 3.69 -6.15 12.28
C LEU A 72 2.45 -6.79 11.64
N HIS A 73 2.08 -8.00 12.07
CA HIS A 73 0.90 -8.68 11.53
C HIS A 73 -0.39 -7.88 11.80
N ASP A 74 -0.53 -7.25 12.98
CA ASP A 74 -1.67 -6.37 13.29
C ASP A 74 -1.70 -5.17 12.36
N LEU A 75 -0.53 -4.53 12.15
CA LEU A 75 -0.41 -3.41 11.21
C LEU A 75 -0.80 -3.81 9.79
N LEU A 76 -0.41 -5.01 9.34
CA LEU A 76 -0.76 -5.52 8.02
C LEU A 76 -2.27 -5.73 7.87
N TYR A 77 -2.96 -6.22 8.92
CA TYR A 77 -4.42 -6.33 8.94
C TYR A 77 -5.10 -4.97 8.77
N GLU A 78 -4.61 -3.94 9.46
CA GLU A 78 -5.15 -2.58 9.37
C GLU A 78 -4.88 -1.95 8.00
N VAL A 79 -3.66 -2.07 7.48
CA VAL A 79 -3.31 -1.61 6.13
C VAL A 79 -4.22 -2.24 5.08
N TYR A 80 -4.41 -3.56 5.15
CA TYR A 80 -5.28 -4.29 4.23
C TYR A 80 -6.71 -3.74 4.25
N SER A 81 -7.32 -3.67 5.44
CA SER A 81 -8.71 -3.24 5.60
C SER A 81 -8.90 -1.80 5.13
N SER A 82 -8.07 -0.88 5.65
CA SER A 82 -8.11 0.53 5.30
C SER A 82 -7.90 0.78 3.80
N THR A 83 -7.00 0.04 3.16
CA THR A 83 -6.73 0.22 1.73
C THR A 83 -7.92 -0.22 0.87
N LEU A 84 -8.56 -1.36 1.19
CA LEU A 84 -9.70 -1.87 0.42
C LEU A 84 -11.02 -1.10 0.65
N GLU A 85 -11.08 -0.26 1.68
CA GLU A 85 -12.23 0.63 1.96
C GLU A 85 -12.12 1.98 1.25
N ARG A 86 -10.99 2.29 0.63
CA ARG A 86 -10.78 3.57 -0.07
C ARG A 86 -11.69 3.71 -1.28
N LYS A 87 -12.34 4.85 -1.36
CA LYS A 87 -13.12 5.24 -2.54
C LYS A 87 -12.20 5.68 -3.69
N GLY A 88 -12.73 5.64 -4.91
CA GLY A 88 -12.00 6.10 -6.10
C GLY A 88 -11.08 5.06 -6.73
N PHE A 89 -11.10 3.81 -6.25
CA PHE A 89 -10.44 2.68 -6.89
C PHE A 89 -11.47 1.83 -7.65
N GLU A 90 -11.53 1.99 -8.96
CA GLU A 90 -12.53 1.38 -9.85
C GLU A 90 -12.69 -0.13 -9.60
N TYR A 91 -11.59 -0.83 -9.41
CA TYR A 91 -11.62 -2.29 -9.32
C TYR A 91 -11.84 -2.84 -7.91
N PHE A 92 -11.80 -2.01 -6.87
CA PHE A 92 -12.21 -2.46 -5.52
C PHE A 92 -13.71 -2.74 -5.42
N GLU A 93 -14.53 -1.98 -6.17
CA GLU A 93 -15.98 -2.16 -6.20
C GLU A 93 -16.40 -3.49 -6.86
N THR A 94 -15.53 -4.05 -7.73
CA THR A 94 -15.78 -5.31 -8.42
C THR A 94 -15.41 -6.55 -7.61
N LEU A 95 -14.73 -6.38 -6.47
CA LEU A 95 -14.24 -7.49 -5.64
C LEU A 95 -15.39 -8.21 -4.94
N LYS A 96 -15.48 -9.52 -5.17
CA LYS A 96 -16.44 -10.43 -4.51
C LYS A 96 -15.80 -11.22 -3.36
N VAL A 97 -14.49 -11.52 -3.47
CA VAL A 97 -13.74 -12.31 -2.50
C VAL A 97 -12.50 -11.56 -2.06
N LYS A 98 -12.43 -11.30 -0.77
CA LYS A 98 -11.32 -10.60 -0.11
C LYS A 98 -10.74 -11.53 0.95
N VAL A 99 -9.49 -11.97 0.76
CA VAL A 99 -8.81 -12.90 1.68
C VAL A 99 -7.61 -12.21 2.28
N ARG A 100 -7.45 -12.34 3.59
CA ARG A 100 -6.27 -11.87 4.32
C ARG A 100 -5.87 -12.89 5.37
N ASP A 101 -4.57 -13.13 5.47
CA ASP A 101 -3.99 -14.02 6.46
C ASP A 101 -2.52 -13.67 6.68
N PHE A 102 -2.15 -13.26 7.88
CA PHE A 102 -0.80 -12.83 8.21
C PHE A 102 -0.32 -13.55 9.46
N ASP A 103 0.61 -14.48 9.29
CA ASP A 103 1.27 -15.15 10.41
C ASP A 103 2.01 -14.13 11.27
N PRO A 104 1.97 -14.26 12.60
CA PRO A 104 2.84 -13.53 13.50
C PRO A 104 4.31 -13.72 13.12
N ILE A 105 5.10 -12.65 13.20
CA ILE A 105 6.51 -12.67 12.81
C ILE A 105 7.40 -12.37 14.03
N ASP A 106 8.56 -13.02 14.14
CA ASP A 106 9.57 -12.62 15.11
C ASP A 106 10.24 -11.31 14.67
N GLU A 107 9.89 -10.24 15.35
CA GLU A 107 10.26 -8.86 14.99
C GLU A 107 11.60 -8.41 15.58
N LYS A 108 12.30 -9.26 16.34
CA LYS A 108 13.61 -8.91 16.92
C LYS A 108 14.61 -8.37 15.90
N TYR A 109 14.41 -8.73 14.63
CA TYR A 109 15.29 -8.37 13.52
C TYR A 109 14.70 -7.31 12.58
N LEU A 110 13.52 -6.78 12.89
CA LEU A 110 12.87 -5.73 12.11
C LEU A 110 12.93 -4.40 12.85
N ASN A 111 13.62 -3.43 12.27
CA ASN A 111 13.54 -2.06 12.78
C ASN A 111 12.29 -1.34 12.24
N LYS A 112 11.93 -0.21 12.86
CA LYS A 112 10.74 0.58 12.50
C LYS A 112 10.76 1.04 11.03
N LYS A 113 11.93 1.36 10.46
CA LYS A 113 12.04 1.73 9.03
C LYS A 113 11.70 0.55 8.11
N GLN A 114 12.05 -0.66 8.50
CA GLN A 114 11.69 -1.87 7.77
C GLN A 114 10.21 -2.18 7.92
N LYS A 115 9.63 -2.10 9.13
CA LYS A 115 8.18 -2.26 9.36
C LYS A 115 7.38 -1.26 8.52
N ARG A 116 7.76 0.02 8.55
CA ARG A 116 7.18 1.07 7.69
C ARG A 116 7.21 0.66 6.21
N GLY A 117 8.36 0.24 5.72
CA GLY A 117 8.52 -0.17 4.32
C GLY A 117 7.63 -1.36 3.95
N ILE A 118 7.48 -2.34 4.85
CA ILE A 118 6.63 -3.53 4.63
C ILE A 118 5.15 -3.13 4.58
N CYS A 119 4.70 -2.25 5.48
CA CYS A 119 3.32 -1.72 5.44
C CYS A 119 3.04 -0.96 4.13
N LEU A 120 3.95 -0.09 3.70
CA LEU A 120 3.83 0.66 2.42
C LEU A 120 3.89 -0.27 1.21
N PHE A 121 4.66 -1.35 1.25
CA PHE A 121 4.65 -2.37 0.20
C PHE A 121 3.27 -3.01 0.05
N LEU A 122 2.64 -3.41 1.16
CA LEU A 122 1.29 -3.99 1.14
C LEU A 122 0.27 -2.99 0.59
N GLU A 123 0.29 -1.75 1.06
CA GLU A 123 -0.56 -0.68 0.58
C GLU A 123 -0.43 -0.49 -0.94
N GLU A 124 0.79 -0.31 -1.44
CA GLU A 124 1.07 -0.12 -2.87
C GLU A 124 0.61 -1.31 -3.71
N ALA A 125 0.86 -2.54 -3.25
CA ALA A 125 0.44 -3.74 -3.96
C ALA A 125 -1.09 -3.84 -4.06
N LEU A 126 -1.83 -3.51 -3.00
CA LEU A 126 -3.29 -3.45 -3.01
C LEU A 126 -3.81 -2.29 -3.89
N CYS A 127 -3.23 -1.09 -3.79
CA CYS A 127 -3.57 0.03 -4.65
C CYS A 127 -3.38 -0.30 -6.14
N ASN A 128 -2.36 -1.06 -6.48
CA ASN A 128 -2.14 -1.52 -7.85
C ASN A 128 -3.26 -2.47 -8.33
N VAL A 129 -3.80 -3.32 -7.45
CA VAL A 129 -5.00 -4.13 -7.76
C VAL A 129 -6.18 -3.20 -8.05
N GLY A 130 -6.46 -2.23 -7.17
CA GLY A 130 -7.58 -1.29 -7.33
C GLY A 130 -7.49 -0.40 -8.57
N LYS A 131 -6.27 -0.09 -9.04
CA LYS A 131 -6.03 0.78 -10.20
C LYS A 131 -5.95 0.04 -11.54
N HIS A 132 -5.46 -1.22 -11.54
CA HIS A 132 -4.99 -1.86 -12.77
C HIS A 132 -5.54 -3.27 -13.02
N ALA A 133 -6.12 -3.94 -12.00
CA ALA A 133 -6.55 -5.32 -12.14
C ALA A 133 -7.93 -5.44 -12.81
N GLN A 134 -8.03 -5.05 -14.07
CA GLN A 134 -9.27 -5.11 -14.84
C GLN A 134 -9.96 -6.49 -14.70
N GLY A 135 -11.24 -6.47 -14.37
CA GLY A 135 -12.06 -7.67 -14.23
C GLY A 135 -11.73 -8.53 -12.99
N VAL A 136 -11.02 -7.98 -12.02
CA VAL A 136 -10.73 -8.66 -10.75
C VAL A 136 -12.02 -8.96 -9.99
N LYS A 137 -12.08 -10.17 -9.40
CA LYS A 137 -13.16 -10.59 -8.51
C LYS A 137 -12.64 -11.11 -7.18
N ARG A 138 -11.36 -11.44 -7.11
CA ARG A 138 -10.71 -11.98 -5.93
C ARG A 138 -9.36 -11.30 -5.71
N VAL A 139 -9.11 -10.85 -4.48
CA VAL A 139 -7.81 -10.43 -3.98
C VAL A 139 -7.47 -11.24 -2.73
N GLN A 140 -6.22 -11.63 -2.62
CA GLN A 140 -5.66 -12.31 -1.45
C GLN A 140 -4.36 -11.61 -1.07
N ALA A 141 -4.25 -11.20 0.19
CA ALA A 141 -2.99 -10.77 0.78
C ALA A 141 -2.64 -11.71 1.93
N SER A 142 -1.44 -12.24 1.92
CA SER A 142 -1.01 -13.20 2.94
C SER A 142 0.45 -13.01 3.28
N GLY A 143 0.78 -13.30 4.53
CA GLY A 143 2.14 -13.32 5.03
C GLY A 143 2.38 -14.60 5.80
N ALA A 144 3.35 -15.41 5.36
CA ALA A 144 3.61 -16.70 5.97
C ALA A 144 5.09 -17.09 5.91
N TYR A 145 5.46 -18.00 6.79
CA TYR A 145 6.78 -18.61 6.78
C TYR A 145 6.91 -19.65 5.65
N SER A 146 8.06 -19.64 5.00
CA SER A 146 8.48 -20.64 4.01
C SER A 146 9.92 -21.02 4.31
N GLY A 147 10.12 -22.08 5.09
CA GLY A 147 11.43 -22.43 5.62
C GLY A 147 11.97 -21.33 6.54
N ASN A 148 13.16 -20.79 6.22
CA ASN A 148 13.81 -19.71 6.98
C ASN A 148 13.49 -18.31 6.45
N GLN A 149 12.48 -18.17 5.61
CA GLN A 149 12.06 -16.90 5.04
C GLN A 149 10.62 -16.60 5.43
N TYR A 150 10.33 -15.32 5.62
CA TYR A 150 8.98 -14.81 5.63
C TYR A 150 8.65 -14.29 4.24
N LYS A 151 7.46 -14.60 3.73
CA LYS A 151 6.94 -14.14 2.46
C LYS A 151 5.66 -13.38 2.69
N LEU A 152 5.60 -12.17 2.16
CA LEU A 152 4.40 -11.35 2.11
C LEU A 152 4.00 -11.17 0.65
N TRP A 153 2.76 -11.52 0.29
CA TRP A 153 2.30 -11.41 -1.09
C TRP A 153 0.88 -10.89 -1.20
N VAL A 154 0.62 -10.23 -2.32
CA VAL A 154 -0.71 -9.87 -2.80
C VAL A 154 -0.93 -10.57 -4.13
N LYS A 155 -2.04 -11.31 -4.24
CA LYS A 155 -2.45 -12.05 -5.43
C LYS A 155 -3.86 -11.62 -5.83
N ASP A 156 -4.04 -11.34 -7.11
CA ASP A 156 -5.34 -11.06 -7.72
C ASP A 156 -5.64 -12.01 -8.88
N ASN A 157 -6.88 -12.01 -9.36
CA ASN A 157 -7.32 -12.73 -10.54
C ASN A 157 -7.79 -11.81 -11.67
N GLY A 158 -7.24 -10.61 -11.76
CA GLY A 158 -7.49 -9.63 -12.83
C GLY A 158 -6.82 -9.98 -14.15
N ALA A 159 -6.69 -8.99 -15.03
CA ALA A 159 -6.13 -9.18 -16.37
C ALA A 159 -4.62 -9.48 -16.41
N GLY A 160 -3.90 -9.38 -15.29
CA GLY A 160 -2.45 -9.51 -15.25
C GLY A 160 -1.72 -8.19 -15.54
N ILE A 161 -0.41 -8.26 -15.71
CA ILE A 161 0.43 -7.09 -15.96
C ILE A 161 0.34 -6.73 -17.44
N GLN A 162 -0.19 -5.54 -17.73
CA GLN A 162 -0.35 -5.03 -19.10
C GLN A 162 0.83 -4.18 -19.58
N SER A 163 1.70 -3.72 -18.68
CA SER A 163 2.86 -2.88 -19.01
C SER A 163 4.10 -3.37 -18.29
N CYS A 164 5.18 -3.54 -19.05
CA CYS A 164 6.50 -3.93 -18.53
C CYS A 164 7.29 -2.74 -17.95
N LEU A 165 6.75 -1.50 -18.03
CA LEU A 165 7.46 -0.34 -17.52
C LEU A 165 7.52 -0.35 -16.01
N GLU A 166 8.72 -0.18 -15.47
CA GLU A 166 8.94 -0.04 -14.03
C GLU A 166 8.43 1.32 -13.55
N ASN A 167 7.37 1.30 -12.76
CA ASN A 167 6.87 2.46 -12.06
C ASN A 167 7.65 2.72 -10.75
N LYS A 168 7.38 3.85 -10.10
CA LYS A 168 7.99 4.25 -8.83
C LYS A 168 7.78 3.20 -7.72
N GLY A 169 6.57 2.62 -7.63
CA GLY A 169 6.23 1.59 -6.65
C GLY A 169 7.10 0.33 -6.78
N THR A 170 7.35 -0.13 -8.02
CA THR A 170 8.26 -1.27 -8.28
C THR A 170 9.69 -0.96 -7.84
N LYS A 171 10.19 0.25 -8.12
CA LYS A 171 11.54 0.68 -7.68
C LYS A 171 11.65 0.71 -6.15
N ASN A 172 10.64 1.24 -5.46
CA ASN A 172 10.59 1.30 -4.00
C ASN A 172 10.57 -0.11 -3.39
N SER A 173 9.79 -1.03 -3.96
CA SER A 173 9.71 -2.43 -3.51
C SER A 173 11.04 -3.17 -3.68
N LYS A 174 11.76 -2.95 -4.80
CA LYS A 174 13.11 -3.48 -5.02
C LYS A 174 14.12 -2.91 -4.01
N ALA A 175 14.05 -1.61 -3.71
CA ALA A 175 14.91 -0.98 -2.72
C ALA A 175 14.63 -1.50 -1.29
N LEU A 176 13.37 -1.74 -0.97
CA LEU A 176 12.97 -2.36 0.29
C LEU A 176 13.51 -3.80 0.41
N ALA A 177 13.36 -4.62 -0.63
CA ALA A 177 13.87 -5.97 -0.67
C ALA A 177 15.39 -6.01 -0.38
N LYS A 178 16.16 -5.10 -1.00
CA LYS A 178 17.61 -4.96 -0.71
C LYS A 178 17.88 -4.64 0.77
N ARG A 179 17.09 -3.72 1.37
CA ARG A 179 17.24 -3.35 2.80
C ARG A 179 16.89 -4.50 3.75
N LEU A 180 15.96 -5.35 3.35
CA LEU A 180 15.57 -6.55 4.08
C LEU A 180 16.50 -7.74 3.82
N LYS A 181 17.48 -7.60 2.91
CA LYS A 181 18.32 -8.71 2.39
C LYS A 181 17.47 -9.85 1.84
N GLY A 182 16.42 -9.50 1.14
CA GLY A 182 15.42 -10.38 0.57
C GLY A 182 15.21 -10.15 -0.92
N ASN A 183 14.10 -10.63 -1.43
CA ASN A 183 13.73 -10.57 -2.84
C ASN A 183 12.37 -9.92 -3.02
N PHE A 184 12.20 -9.25 -4.16
CA PHE A 184 10.92 -8.75 -4.65
C PHE A 184 10.62 -9.41 -6.00
N ARG A 185 9.36 -9.86 -6.18
CA ARG A 185 8.84 -10.47 -7.39
C ARG A 185 7.49 -9.85 -7.74
N ARG A 186 7.30 -9.52 -9.00
CA ARG A 186 6.00 -9.13 -9.56
C ARG A 186 5.85 -9.79 -10.92
N GLU A 187 4.83 -10.62 -11.10
CA GLU A 187 4.61 -11.37 -12.32
C GLU A 187 3.14 -11.63 -12.60
N SER A 188 2.80 -11.84 -13.86
CA SER A 188 1.48 -12.31 -14.26
C SER A 188 1.32 -13.78 -13.95
N LEU A 189 0.12 -14.17 -13.56
CA LEU A 189 -0.27 -15.55 -13.29
C LEU A 189 -1.02 -16.13 -14.49
N PHE A 190 -0.83 -17.42 -14.72
CA PHE A 190 -1.62 -18.16 -15.71
C PHE A 190 -2.86 -18.78 -15.03
N PRO A 191 -4.05 -18.77 -15.67
CA PRO A 191 -4.39 -18.14 -16.96
C PRO A 191 -4.59 -16.63 -16.86
N ARG A 192 -4.70 -16.05 -15.67
CA ARG A 192 -4.87 -14.60 -15.45
C ARG A 192 -4.58 -14.22 -14.01
N GLY A 193 -4.27 -12.94 -13.79
CA GLY A 193 -4.01 -12.36 -12.49
C GLY A 193 -2.58 -11.88 -12.33
N THR A 194 -2.28 -11.32 -11.16
CA THR A 194 -0.94 -10.85 -10.78
C THR A 194 -0.58 -11.38 -9.41
N ILE A 195 0.69 -11.68 -9.20
CA ILE A 195 1.28 -11.82 -7.88
C ILE A 195 2.36 -10.77 -7.67
N CYS A 196 2.33 -10.12 -6.52
CA CYS A 196 3.34 -9.21 -6.03
C CYS A 196 3.84 -9.74 -4.69
N GLU A 197 5.12 -10.13 -4.61
CA GLU A 197 5.69 -10.82 -3.46
C GLU A 197 6.97 -10.13 -2.98
N LEU A 198 7.07 -9.98 -1.67
CA LEU A 198 8.27 -9.57 -0.96
C LEU A 198 8.67 -10.69 -0.01
N SER A 199 9.91 -11.16 -0.07
CA SER A 199 10.42 -12.20 0.83
C SER A 199 11.72 -11.75 1.47
N TRP A 200 11.95 -12.18 2.73
CA TRP A 200 13.20 -11.90 3.44
C TRP A 200 13.52 -12.99 4.44
N THR A 201 14.80 -13.17 4.72
CA THR A 201 15.28 -14.16 5.69
C THR A 201 15.25 -13.56 7.10
N LEU A 202 14.63 -14.29 8.02
CA LEU A 202 14.75 -14.02 9.44
C LEU A 202 16.09 -14.63 9.91
N ARG A 203 17.03 -13.78 10.32
CA ARG A 203 18.30 -14.28 10.84
C ARG A 203 18.04 -15.00 12.15
N LYS A 204 18.23 -16.33 12.18
CA LYS A 204 18.58 -16.98 13.43
C LYS A 204 19.90 -16.36 13.89
N VAL A 205 19.94 -15.79 15.09
CA VAL A 205 21.21 -15.61 15.79
C VAL A 205 21.72 -17.03 15.98
N MET A 206 22.84 -17.35 15.35
CA MET A 206 23.61 -18.51 15.78
C MET A 206 24.03 -18.17 17.20
N SER A 207 23.41 -18.79 18.19
CA SER A 207 23.96 -18.91 19.52
C SER A 207 25.29 -19.64 19.35
N ASN A 208 26.40 -18.90 19.45
CA ASN A 208 27.69 -19.51 19.68
C ASN A 208 27.59 -20.16 21.07
N GLU A 209 27.42 -21.49 21.10
CA GLU A 209 27.79 -22.31 22.22
C GLU A 209 29.29 -22.35 22.36
#